data_1cfd9f1250427e0eac541a2941ebda91
#
_entry.id   1cfd9f1250427e0eac541a2941ebda91
#
_cell.length_a   1.000
_cell.length_b   1.000
_cell.length_c   1.000
_cell.angle_alpha   90.00
_cell.angle_beta   90.00
_cell.angle_gamma   90.00
#
_symmetry.space_group_name_H-M   'P 1'
#
loop_
_entity.id
_entity.type
_entity.pdbx_description
1 polymer ?
#
loop_
_entity_poly.entity_id
_entity_poly.type
_entity_poly.pdbx_seq_one_letter_code
_entity_poly.pdbx_strand_id
1 'polypeptide(L)'
;MASSAATQGQIFVGPGLSPFKRAVTILGVLGLIALVLWIAIYQGISVIGSTIAALLLITGFVIYLRIIAPIPFTIALQQEALVKRNKKGEVIEIRWEDLTCIKEEFFPNGKRIGIIAYRKPATPEQKAKAWAVYRDDVTDIDGLAEALKQAIPETCQWDSETVHE
;
A
#
# COMPACT_ATOMS: atom_id res chain seq x y z
N MET A 1 15.64 -21.28 25.51
CA MET A 1 15.65 -21.57 24.07
C MET A 1 14.19 -21.58 23.61
N ALA A 2 13.62 -20.44 23.33
CA ALA A 2 12.23 -20.31 22.90
C ALA A 2 12.20 -19.89 21.43
N SER A 3 11.71 -20.76 20.68
CA SER A 3 11.12 -20.80 19.34
C SER A 3 11.05 -19.46 18.57
N SER A 4 12.12 -19.14 17.88
CA SER A 4 12.18 -18.05 16.87
C SER A 4 11.67 -18.51 15.49
N ALA A 5 10.74 -19.46 15.43
CA ALA A 5 10.41 -20.17 14.18
C ALA A 5 9.12 -19.72 13.49
N ALA A 6 8.40 -18.71 14.01
CA ALA A 6 7.02 -18.49 13.58
C ALA A 6 6.76 -17.27 12.67
N THR A 7 7.77 -16.44 12.37
CA THR A 7 7.51 -15.16 11.68
C THR A 7 8.11 -15.07 10.27
N GLN A 8 8.62 -16.17 9.73
CA GLN A 8 9.25 -16.18 8.40
C GLN A 8 8.20 -16.04 7.30
N GLY A 9 8.23 -14.89 6.61
CA GLY A 9 7.48 -14.69 5.38
C GLY A 9 6.08 -14.10 5.53
N GLN A 10 5.75 -13.49 6.66
CA GLN A 10 4.47 -12.77 6.78
C GLN A 10 4.48 -11.50 5.92
N ILE A 11 3.44 -11.36 5.10
CA ILE A 11 3.25 -10.22 4.20
C ILE A 11 1.96 -9.50 4.58
N PHE A 12 2.08 -8.23 4.91
CA PHE A 12 0.96 -7.33 5.17
C PHE A 12 0.75 -6.44 3.95
N VAL A 13 -0.47 -6.42 3.43
CA VAL A 13 -0.82 -5.73 2.19
C VAL A 13 -1.78 -4.59 2.50
N GLY A 14 -1.58 -3.49 1.81
CA GLY A 14 -2.48 -2.34 1.90
C GLY A 14 -3.85 -2.62 1.27
N PRO A 15 -4.87 -1.86 1.67
CA PRO A 15 -6.19 -1.95 1.07
C PRO A 15 -6.07 -1.63 -0.43
N GLY A 16 -6.47 -2.57 -1.27
CA GLY A 16 -6.60 -2.35 -2.70
C GLY A 16 -7.70 -1.35 -3.04
N LEU A 17 -7.91 -1.08 -4.32
CA LEU A 17 -9.09 -0.33 -4.77
C LEU A 17 -10.35 -1.00 -4.21
N SER A 18 -11.16 -0.24 -3.47
CA SER A 18 -12.40 -0.76 -2.91
C SER A 18 -13.29 -1.31 -4.04
N PRO A 19 -14.03 -2.41 -3.81
CA PRO A 19 -14.89 -3.00 -4.84
C PRO A 19 -15.91 -2.00 -5.39
N PHE A 20 -16.38 -1.06 -4.56
CA PHE A 20 -17.26 0.01 -4.98
C PHE A 20 -16.58 0.95 -6.00
N LYS A 21 -15.35 1.41 -5.74
CA LYS A 21 -14.60 2.25 -6.68
C LYS A 21 -14.34 1.52 -8.00
N ARG A 22 -14.03 0.22 -7.95
CA ARG A 22 -13.87 -0.61 -9.15
C ARG A 22 -15.16 -0.68 -9.95
N ALA A 23 -16.28 -0.96 -9.30
CA ALA A 23 -17.59 -1.05 -9.95
C ALA A 23 -17.99 0.29 -10.60
N VAL A 24 -17.88 1.40 -9.88
CA VAL A 24 -18.19 2.75 -10.42
C VAL A 24 -17.31 3.07 -11.62
N THR A 25 -16.02 2.74 -11.57
CA THR A 25 -15.10 2.99 -12.69
C THR A 25 -15.48 2.17 -13.91
N ILE A 26 -15.77 0.86 -13.73
CA ILE A 26 -16.19 -0.02 -14.83
C ILE A 26 -17.51 0.45 -15.45
N LEU A 27 -18.51 0.75 -14.61
CA LEU A 27 -19.81 1.24 -15.09
C LEU A 27 -19.69 2.59 -15.82
N GLY A 28 -18.83 3.51 -15.33
CA GLY A 28 -18.57 4.78 -15.98
C GLY A 28 -17.98 4.60 -17.38
N VAL A 29 -17.01 3.68 -17.54
CA VAL A 29 -16.42 3.40 -18.85
C VAL A 29 -17.38 2.72 -19.80
N LEU A 30 -18.14 1.74 -19.30
CA LEU A 30 -19.17 1.07 -20.12
C LEU A 30 -20.24 2.09 -20.58
N GLY A 31 -20.66 3.00 -19.69
CA GLY A 31 -21.58 4.08 -20.04
C GLY A 31 -21.02 5.03 -21.10
N LEU A 32 -19.73 5.36 -20.99
CA LEU A 32 -19.06 6.21 -22.00
C LEU A 32 -18.97 5.53 -23.36
N ILE A 33 -18.61 4.24 -23.39
CA ILE A 33 -18.58 3.45 -24.63
C ILE A 33 -19.98 3.38 -25.25
N ALA A 34 -21.01 3.10 -24.46
CA ALA A 34 -22.39 3.04 -24.95
C ALA A 34 -22.86 4.38 -25.51
N LEU A 35 -22.51 5.50 -24.86
CA LEU A 35 -22.80 6.84 -25.31
C LEU A 35 -22.11 7.14 -26.65
N VAL A 36 -20.84 6.83 -26.80
CA VAL A 36 -20.10 7.05 -28.06
C VAL A 36 -20.70 6.23 -29.21
N LEU A 37 -21.02 4.95 -28.94
CA LEU A 37 -21.68 4.09 -29.95
C LEU A 37 -23.06 4.62 -30.34
N TRP A 38 -23.86 5.09 -29.39
CA TRP A 38 -25.15 5.66 -29.65
C TRP A 38 -25.07 6.93 -30.51
N ILE A 39 -24.16 7.86 -30.19
CA ILE A 39 -23.92 9.07 -30.99
C ILE A 39 -23.45 8.69 -32.39
N ALA A 40 -22.55 7.72 -32.54
CA ALA A 40 -22.04 7.26 -33.80
C ALA A 40 -23.17 6.71 -34.72
N ILE A 41 -24.06 5.91 -34.16
CA ILE A 41 -25.22 5.36 -34.86
C ILE A 41 -26.18 6.50 -35.28
N TYR A 42 -26.46 7.42 -34.35
CA TYR A 42 -27.39 8.54 -34.62
C TYR A 42 -26.87 9.48 -35.71
N GLN A 43 -25.56 9.72 -35.76
CA GLN A 43 -24.93 10.57 -36.77
C GLN A 43 -24.60 9.84 -38.08
N GLY A 44 -24.93 8.57 -38.21
CA GLY A 44 -24.65 7.77 -39.41
C GLY A 44 -23.17 7.53 -39.68
N ILE A 45 -22.34 7.56 -38.62
CA ILE A 45 -20.91 7.27 -38.72
C ILE A 45 -20.75 5.79 -39.10
N SER A 46 -19.79 5.49 -39.99
CA SER A 46 -19.52 4.12 -40.42
C SER A 46 -19.21 3.20 -39.24
N VAL A 47 -19.62 1.92 -39.32
CA VAL A 47 -19.35 0.91 -38.31
C VAL A 47 -17.84 0.83 -38.02
N ILE A 48 -17.00 0.97 -39.03
CA ILE A 48 -15.53 0.95 -38.89
C ILE A 48 -15.07 2.11 -38.01
N GLY A 49 -15.57 3.34 -38.23
CA GLY A 49 -15.21 4.51 -37.41
C GLY A 49 -15.61 4.34 -35.94
N SER A 50 -16.83 3.83 -35.70
CA SER A 50 -17.32 3.53 -34.34
C SER A 50 -16.49 2.49 -33.63
N THR A 51 -16.07 1.45 -34.35
CA THR A 51 -15.22 0.39 -33.77
C THR A 51 -13.84 0.91 -33.39
N ILE A 52 -13.22 1.73 -34.24
CA ILE A 52 -11.93 2.36 -33.95
C ILE A 52 -12.03 3.27 -32.72
N ALA A 53 -13.07 4.09 -32.62
CA ALA A 53 -13.30 4.96 -31.47
C ALA A 53 -13.46 4.16 -30.16
N ALA A 54 -14.24 3.07 -30.19
CA ALA A 54 -14.42 2.18 -29.03
C ALA A 54 -13.08 1.52 -28.60
N LEU A 55 -12.29 1.04 -29.56
CA LEU A 55 -10.97 0.45 -29.26
C LEU A 55 -10.00 1.45 -28.65
N LEU A 56 -9.98 2.70 -29.14
CA LEU A 56 -9.16 3.76 -28.56
C LEU A 56 -9.56 4.09 -27.14
N LEU A 57 -10.88 4.14 -26.83
CA LEU A 57 -11.38 4.36 -25.48
C LEU A 57 -11.00 3.22 -24.54
N ILE A 58 -11.18 1.97 -24.96
CA ILE A 58 -10.80 0.80 -24.17
C ILE A 58 -9.29 0.79 -23.89
N THR A 59 -8.49 1.03 -24.93
CA THR A 59 -7.02 1.08 -24.81
C THR A 59 -6.57 2.20 -23.88
N GLY A 60 -7.10 3.40 -24.02
CA GLY A 60 -6.84 4.53 -23.14
C GLY A 60 -7.22 4.24 -21.71
N PHE A 61 -8.34 3.54 -21.49
CA PHE A 61 -8.78 3.15 -20.16
C PHE A 61 -7.88 2.08 -19.51
N VAL A 62 -7.44 1.10 -20.27
CA VAL A 62 -6.49 0.08 -19.78
C VAL A 62 -5.16 0.73 -19.39
N ILE A 63 -4.67 1.67 -20.20
CA ILE A 63 -3.45 2.44 -19.88
C ILE A 63 -3.68 3.28 -18.61
N TYR A 64 -4.81 3.99 -18.52
CA TYR A 64 -5.20 4.76 -17.34
C TYR A 64 -5.22 3.89 -16.07
N LEU A 65 -5.85 2.72 -16.12
CA LEU A 65 -5.88 1.80 -14.99
C LEU A 65 -4.48 1.32 -14.58
N ARG A 66 -3.59 1.06 -15.55
CA ARG A 66 -2.22 0.66 -15.27
C ARG A 66 -1.37 1.77 -14.64
N ILE A 67 -1.60 3.03 -15.06
CA ILE A 67 -0.83 4.18 -14.54
C ILE A 67 -1.36 4.61 -13.17
N ILE A 68 -2.67 4.53 -12.95
CA ILE A 68 -3.33 5.05 -11.74
C ILE A 68 -3.59 3.95 -10.71
N ALA A 69 -3.60 2.67 -11.11
CA ALA A 69 -3.71 1.59 -10.14
C ALA A 69 -2.54 1.68 -9.14
N PRO A 70 -2.78 2.07 -7.89
CA PRO A 70 -1.70 2.20 -6.93
C PRO A 70 -1.06 0.83 -6.75
N ILE A 71 0.28 0.80 -6.85
CA ILE A 71 1.03 -0.39 -6.45
C ILE A 71 0.62 -0.68 -5.00
N PRO A 72 0.20 -1.91 -4.67
CA PRO A 72 -0.23 -2.20 -3.32
C PRO A 72 0.93 -1.94 -2.36
N PHE A 73 0.64 -1.19 -1.31
CA PHE A 73 1.55 -1.03 -0.19
C PHE A 73 1.76 -2.41 0.45
N THR A 74 3.01 -2.82 0.62
CA THR A 74 3.32 -4.11 1.23
C THR A 74 4.42 -3.96 2.26
N ILE A 75 4.29 -4.71 3.35
CA ILE A 75 5.32 -4.91 4.36
C ILE A 75 5.55 -6.40 4.47
N ALA A 76 6.78 -6.82 4.29
CA ALA A 76 7.21 -8.20 4.44
C ALA A 76 8.21 -8.30 5.58
N LEU A 77 7.92 -9.18 6.54
CA LEU A 77 8.86 -9.56 7.59
C LEU A 77 9.67 -10.74 7.06
N GLN A 78 10.91 -10.47 6.68
CA GLN A 78 11.86 -11.46 6.22
C GLN A 78 12.77 -11.91 7.37
N GLN A 79 13.52 -12.96 7.14
CA GLN A 79 14.38 -13.55 8.17
C GLN A 79 15.45 -12.57 8.68
N GLU A 80 16.01 -11.75 7.82
CA GLU A 80 17.10 -10.83 8.13
C GLU A 80 16.71 -9.35 8.10
N ALA A 81 15.54 -9.03 7.53
CA ALA A 81 15.16 -7.65 7.27
C ALA A 81 13.65 -7.45 7.25
N LEU A 82 13.28 -6.22 7.55
CA LEU A 82 11.96 -5.65 7.35
C LEU A 82 11.91 -4.92 6.00
N VAL A 83 11.08 -5.37 5.10
CA VAL A 83 10.97 -4.82 3.74
C VAL A 83 9.64 -4.12 3.56
N LYS A 84 9.68 -2.84 3.24
CA LYS A 84 8.50 -2.03 2.92
C LYS A 84 8.52 -1.63 1.46
N ARG A 85 7.41 -1.84 0.76
CA ARG A 85 7.17 -1.31 -0.58
C ARG A 85 6.07 -0.25 -0.55
N ASN A 86 6.40 0.96 -0.98
CA ASN A 86 5.47 2.07 -1.05
C ASN A 86 4.50 1.94 -2.25
N LYS A 87 3.40 2.70 -2.19
CA LYS A 87 2.43 2.87 -3.31
C LYS A 87 3.08 3.42 -4.60
N LYS A 88 4.27 4.03 -4.50
CA LYS A 88 5.09 4.50 -5.63
C LYS A 88 6.08 3.46 -6.15
N GLY A 89 6.11 2.26 -5.55
CA GLY A 89 7.03 1.19 -5.91
C GLY A 89 8.42 1.30 -5.28
N GLU A 90 8.67 2.33 -4.48
CA GLU A 90 9.92 2.44 -3.71
C GLU A 90 10.01 1.33 -2.68
N VAL A 91 11.17 0.70 -2.61
CA VAL A 91 11.46 -0.37 -1.65
C VAL A 91 12.43 0.15 -0.60
N ILE A 92 12.06 0.02 0.66
CA ILE A 92 12.91 0.34 1.80
C ILE A 92 13.14 -0.97 2.56
N GLU A 93 14.39 -1.34 2.69
CA GLU A 93 14.82 -2.50 3.45
C GLU A 93 15.57 -2.02 4.70
N ILE A 94 15.26 -2.63 5.85
CA ILE A 94 15.90 -2.36 7.13
C ILE A 94 16.28 -3.70 7.72
N ARG A 95 17.56 -3.95 7.92
CA ARG A 95 18.02 -5.13 8.64
C ARG A 95 17.61 -5.05 10.10
N TRP A 96 17.29 -6.18 10.69
CA TRP A 96 16.90 -6.23 12.10
C TRP A 96 17.98 -5.66 13.03
N GLU A 97 19.26 -5.86 12.71
CA GLU A 97 20.41 -5.35 13.46
C GLU A 97 20.55 -3.81 13.43
N ASP A 98 20.02 -3.16 12.39
CA ASP A 98 20.05 -1.71 12.23
C ASP A 98 18.84 -1.03 12.88
N LEU A 99 17.83 -1.79 13.26
CA LEU A 99 16.61 -1.29 13.86
C LEU A 99 16.88 -0.88 15.32
N THR A 100 16.61 0.38 15.66
CA THR A 100 16.87 0.92 17.00
C THR A 100 15.61 1.04 17.84
N CYS A 101 14.52 1.49 17.22
CA CYS A 101 13.27 1.73 17.93
C CYS A 101 12.08 1.55 16.98
N ILE A 102 11.01 0.99 17.50
CA ILE A 102 9.68 1.04 16.89
C ILE A 102 8.78 1.85 17.81
N LYS A 103 8.12 2.85 17.24
CA LYS A 103 7.16 3.70 17.95
C LYS A 103 5.76 3.42 17.43
N GLU A 104 4.85 3.09 18.33
CA GLU A 104 3.41 3.01 18.05
C GLU A 104 2.73 4.33 18.44
N GLU A 105 1.83 4.79 17.60
CA GLU A 105 1.00 5.95 17.88
C GLU A 105 -0.47 5.54 17.99
N PHE A 106 -1.14 6.01 19.03
CA PHE A 106 -2.55 5.72 19.31
C PHE A 106 -3.37 6.99 19.38
N PHE A 107 -4.63 6.90 18.98
CA PHE A 107 -5.65 7.89 19.33
C PHE A 107 -6.03 7.79 20.80
N PRO A 108 -6.64 8.85 21.41
CA PRO A 108 -7.11 8.80 22.78
C PRO A 108 -8.14 7.69 23.04
N ASN A 109 -8.83 7.22 22.00
CA ASN A 109 -9.79 6.11 22.06
C ASN A 109 -9.13 4.71 22.01
N GLY A 110 -7.80 4.63 22.07
CA GLY A 110 -7.04 3.40 22.03
C GLY A 110 -6.86 2.76 20.65
N LYS A 111 -7.36 3.38 19.58
CA LYS A 111 -7.12 2.88 18.23
C LYS A 111 -5.73 3.25 17.75
N ARG A 112 -4.99 2.29 17.16
CA ARG A 112 -3.66 2.54 16.61
C ARG A 112 -3.76 3.44 15.38
N ILE A 113 -2.95 4.51 15.37
CA ILE A 113 -2.81 5.44 14.25
C ILE A 113 -1.78 4.91 13.28
N GLY A 114 -0.60 4.54 13.79
CA GLY A 114 0.52 4.14 12.97
C GLY A 114 1.65 3.47 13.73
N ILE A 115 2.62 2.99 12.96
CA ILE A 115 3.85 2.37 13.43
C ILE A 115 4.99 3.06 12.72
N ILE A 116 5.99 3.54 13.46
CA ILE A 116 7.16 4.24 12.94
C ILE A 116 8.39 3.41 13.28
N ALA A 117 9.18 3.09 12.28
CA ALA A 117 10.45 2.39 12.46
C ALA A 117 11.62 3.37 12.38
N TYR A 118 12.52 3.28 13.33
CA TYR A 118 13.76 4.04 13.41
C TYR A 118 14.94 3.10 13.26
N ARG A 119 15.94 3.54 12.50
CA ARG A 119 17.19 2.82 12.29
C ARG A 119 18.39 3.64 12.71
N LYS A 120 19.49 2.97 12.99
CA LYS A 120 20.79 3.61 13.20
C LYS A 120 21.26 4.24 11.88
N PRO A 121 21.48 5.55 11.82
CA PRO A 121 21.99 6.18 10.61
C PRO A 121 23.42 5.73 10.34
N ALA A 122 23.69 5.23 9.15
CA ALA A 122 25.04 4.83 8.73
C ALA A 122 25.90 6.05 8.36
N THR A 123 25.25 7.17 7.95
CA THR A 123 25.90 8.43 7.61
C THR A 123 25.14 9.60 8.25
N PRO A 124 25.79 10.76 8.51
CA PRO A 124 25.12 11.94 9.09
C PRO A 124 23.93 12.45 8.27
N GLU A 125 23.93 12.19 6.97
CA GLU A 125 22.87 12.61 6.05
C GLU A 125 21.66 11.67 6.08
N GLN A 126 21.84 10.45 6.60
CA GLN A 126 20.78 9.44 6.67
C GLN A 126 19.85 9.73 7.84
N LYS A 127 18.55 9.77 7.58
CA LYS A 127 17.55 9.98 8.63
C LYS A 127 17.42 8.73 9.52
N ALA A 128 17.34 8.95 10.83
CA ALA A 128 17.06 7.88 11.81
C ALA A 128 15.68 7.27 11.57
N LYS A 129 14.66 8.09 11.30
CA LYS A 129 13.33 7.62 10.87
C LYS A 129 13.45 6.96 9.51
N ALA A 130 13.29 5.64 9.47
CA ALA A 130 13.39 4.87 8.23
C ALA A 130 12.08 4.87 7.46
N TRP A 131 10.95 4.59 8.13
CA TRP A 131 9.62 4.64 7.55
C TRP A 131 8.51 4.76 8.61
N ALA A 132 7.32 5.10 8.15
CA ALA A 132 6.09 5.02 8.90
C ALA A 132 5.02 4.27 8.10
N VAL A 133 4.13 3.62 8.80
CA VAL A 133 2.97 2.92 8.29
C VAL A 133 1.77 3.39 9.08
N TYR A 134 0.76 3.86 8.40
CA TYR A 134 -0.47 4.33 9.02
C TYR A 134 -1.61 3.31 8.81
N ARG A 135 -2.67 3.44 9.60
CA ARG A 135 -3.82 2.56 9.60
C ARG A 135 -4.42 2.33 8.20
N ASP A 136 -4.44 3.38 7.37
CA ASP A 136 -4.98 3.32 6.02
C ASP A 136 -4.02 2.71 4.98
N ASP A 137 -2.77 2.45 5.38
CA ASP A 137 -1.76 1.89 4.49
C ASP A 137 -1.77 0.38 4.45
N VAL A 138 -2.23 -0.29 5.51
CA VAL A 138 -2.33 -1.76 5.61
C VAL A 138 -3.71 -2.18 6.09
N THR A 139 -4.15 -3.35 5.68
CA THR A 139 -5.47 -3.88 6.05
C THR A 139 -5.53 -4.27 7.52
N ASP A 140 -4.42 -4.79 8.05
CA ASP A 140 -4.29 -5.28 9.43
C ASP A 140 -3.05 -4.68 10.09
N ILE A 141 -3.19 -3.47 10.63
CA ILE A 141 -2.10 -2.79 11.34
C ILE A 141 -1.85 -3.40 12.72
N ASP A 142 -2.89 -3.98 13.34
CA ASP A 142 -2.79 -4.58 14.65
C ASP A 142 -2.01 -5.91 14.58
N GLY A 143 -2.34 -6.75 13.61
CA GLY A 143 -1.57 -7.96 13.33
C GLY A 143 -0.13 -7.66 12.91
N LEU A 144 0.11 -6.59 12.16
CA LEU A 144 1.47 -6.14 11.84
C LEU A 144 2.27 -5.77 13.10
N ALA A 145 1.65 -5.04 14.04
CA ALA A 145 2.32 -4.66 15.29
C ALA A 145 2.71 -5.89 16.12
N GLU A 146 1.82 -6.87 16.23
CA GLU A 146 2.09 -8.10 16.97
C GLU A 146 3.19 -8.93 16.32
N ALA A 147 3.16 -9.04 14.99
CA ALA A 147 4.20 -9.74 14.25
C ALA A 147 5.57 -9.04 14.38
N LEU A 148 5.60 -7.70 14.36
CA LEU A 148 6.81 -6.93 14.61
C LEU A 148 7.34 -7.15 16.02
N LYS A 149 6.49 -7.13 17.06
CA LYS A 149 6.89 -7.41 18.45
C LYS A 149 7.57 -8.76 18.62
N GLN A 150 7.16 -9.74 17.84
CA GLN A 150 7.76 -11.08 17.86
C GLN A 150 9.06 -11.17 17.05
N ALA A 151 9.22 -10.32 16.04
CA ALA A 151 10.35 -10.39 15.11
C ALA A 151 11.53 -9.49 15.50
N ILE A 152 11.29 -8.40 16.24
CA ILE A 152 12.34 -7.44 16.61
C ILE A 152 13.36 -8.08 17.57
N PRO A 153 14.66 -7.71 17.46
CA PRO A 153 15.67 -8.12 18.40
C PRO A 153 15.47 -7.47 19.79
N GLU A 154 15.96 -8.10 20.84
CA GLU A 154 15.89 -7.56 22.22
C GLU A 154 16.55 -6.18 22.37
N THR A 155 17.46 -5.83 21.46
CA THR A 155 18.15 -4.53 21.43
C THR A 155 17.28 -3.40 20.87
N CYS A 156 16.16 -3.70 20.20
CA CYS A 156 15.25 -2.74 19.66
C CYS A 156 14.24 -2.28 20.71
N GLN A 157 14.15 -0.98 20.94
CA GLN A 157 13.17 -0.41 21.86
C GLN A 157 11.78 -0.38 21.22
N TRP A 158 10.76 -0.62 22.04
CA TRP A 158 9.36 -0.51 21.64
C TRP A 158 8.68 0.54 22.50
N ASP A 159 8.30 1.65 21.86
CA ASP A 159 7.63 2.78 22.51
C ASP A 159 6.18 2.90 22.03
N SER A 160 5.30 3.28 22.95
CA SER A 160 3.89 3.53 22.64
C SER A 160 3.50 4.91 23.14
N GLU A 161 2.93 5.73 22.27
CA GLU A 161 2.51 7.10 22.58
C GLU A 161 1.06 7.32 22.18
N THR A 162 0.30 8.02 23.06
CA THR A 162 -1.03 8.49 22.71
C THR A 162 -0.93 9.94 22.22
N VAL A 163 -1.33 10.16 20.99
CA VAL A 163 -1.32 11.50 20.37
C VAL A 163 -2.60 12.22 20.79
N HIS A 164 -2.43 13.34 21.49
CA HIS A 164 -3.51 14.28 21.79
C HIS A 164 -3.53 15.37 20.72
N GLU A 165 -4.69 15.56 20.06
CA GLU A 165 -4.91 16.71 19.17
C GLU A 165 -4.93 18.01 19.93
#